data_5beeaf8a44f98ed2bc3df0b5d07d2666
#
_entry.id   5beeaf8a44f98ed2bc3df0b5d07d2666
#
_cell.length_a   1.000
_cell.length_b   1.000
_cell.length_c   1.000
_cell.angle_alpha   90.00
_cell.angle_beta   90.00
_cell.angle_gamma   90.00
#
_symmetry.space_group_name_H-M   'P 1'
#
loop_
_entity.id
_entity.type
_entity.pdbx_description
1 polymer ?
#
loop_
_entity_poly.entity_id
_entity_poly.type
_entity_poly.pdbx_seq_one_letter_code
_entity_poly.pdbx_strand_id
1 'polypeptide(L)'
;VLRLSELKLPLDHSEADLAAAVLRRLRLAPDQLLGLRLVKRSVDARKSAAITLVYSLDLDLDLDARAEARLLKRFAGDPHLRPSPDTTYHPVVSGANAGKLRPVVVGAGPCGYFAALLLAQMGFRPLLLERGKAVKERSADTFGFWKGSADFNPESNAQFGEGGAGTFSDGKLYSQVSEAKPYVRKVLEELVAAGANPDILTLHHPHIGTYKLATVVRGLRQRIEALGGEVRFECRVDGLELNPVDRSIQGLQLDSGERIAATQVVLALGHSARDSFEMLKTAGVAMQPKPFAVGLRIEHPQSLIDRARWGQAAGHPRLGPAEYKLVHHCRETANLGRSVYSFCMCPGGLVVGATSEPGRVVTNGMSQHTRNERNANSGIVVGIELADLTPYGERDDDPLAGVAFQRYWEGRAFVTGGSNYQAPAQRVGDFLANRSSEGSGGVIPSYQPGVCYGNLAGCLPEFVLTAIREALPAFDRRIPGFLMGDALLTGVETRTSSPVRLPRDEITLECGNTPGLYPAGEGAGYAGGILSAAIDGIKVAEQVALSITLPRPQHPVVPSESVCDPT
;
A
#
# COMPACT_ATOMS: atom_id res chain seq x y z
N VAL A 1 10.26 -32.64 -4.72
CA VAL A 1 9.82 -31.82 -3.58
C VAL A 1 8.30 -31.68 -3.63
N LEU A 2 7.62 -32.05 -2.55
CA LEU A 2 6.16 -31.95 -2.42
C LEU A 2 5.79 -30.84 -1.46
N ARG A 3 4.70 -30.11 -1.73
CA ARG A 3 4.13 -29.11 -0.84
C ARG A 3 2.93 -29.67 -0.10
N LEU A 4 3.00 -29.65 1.24
CA LEU A 4 1.90 -29.92 2.14
C LEU A 4 1.40 -28.61 2.74
N SER A 5 0.11 -28.30 2.59
CA SER A 5 -0.54 -27.12 3.16
C SER A 5 -1.61 -27.48 4.19
N GLU A 6 -2.12 -26.48 4.93
CA GLU A 6 -3.16 -26.63 5.97
C GLU A 6 -2.82 -27.65 7.08
N LEU A 7 -1.54 -27.82 7.40
CA LEU A 7 -1.13 -28.61 8.57
C LEU A 7 -1.31 -27.78 9.84
N LYS A 8 -2.20 -28.18 10.73
CA LYS A 8 -2.57 -27.46 11.95
C LYS A 8 -1.92 -28.06 13.18
N LEU A 9 -1.35 -27.21 14.01
CA LEU A 9 -0.73 -27.57 15.29
C LEU A 9 -1.16 -26.60 16.40
N PRO A 10 -1.23 -27.05 17.68
CA PRO A 10 -1.46 -26.17 18.83
C PRO A 10 -0.38 -25.06 18.93
N LEU A 11 -0.68 -23.97 19.66
CA LEU A 11 0.28 -22.88 19.82
C LEU A 11 1.60 -23.34 20.46
N ASP A 12 1.55 -24.27 21.43
CA ASP A 12 2.70 -24.70 22.24
C ASP A 12 3.46 -25.92 21.65
N HIS A 13 3.19 -26.29 20.39
CA HIS A 13 3.90 -27.41 19.77
C HIS A 13 5.41 -27.14 19.63
N SER A 14 6.21 -28.18 19.69
CA SER A 14 7.65 -28.15 19.42
C SER A 14 7.97 -28.31 17.92
N GLU A 15 9.23 -28.11 17.53
CA GLU A 15 9.68 -28.42 16.16
C GLU A 15 9.56 -29.91 15.83
N ALA A 16 9.82 -30.77 16.83
CA ALA A 16 9.65 -32.22 16.66
C ALA A 16 8.18 -32.60 16.38
N ASP A 17 7.23 -31.90 16.99
CA ASP A 17 5.81 -32.12 16.72
C ASP A 17 5.42 -31.81 15.26
N LEU A 18 6.11 -30.82 14.65
CA LEU A 18 5.86 -30.46 13.25
C LEU A 18 6.27 -31.61 12.32
N ALA A 19 7.46 -32.18 12.48
CA ALA A 19 7.92 -33.34 11.73
C ALA A 19 7.01 -34.58 11.98
N ALA A 20 6.70 -34.86 13.23
CA ALA A 20 5.81 -35.96 13.59
C ALA A 20 4.40 -35.81 12.99
N ALA A 21 3.88 -34.58 12.90
CA ALA A 21 2.59 -34.31 12.28
C ALA A 21 2.61 -34.56 10.76
N VAL A 22 3.70 -34.21 10.07
CA VAL A 22 3.90 -34.52 8.64
C VAL A 22 3.92 -36.02 8.42
N LEU A 23 4.74 -36.76 9.18
CA LEU A 23 4.87 -38.20 9.08
C LEU A 23 3.51 -38.90 9.30
N ARG A 24 2.78 -38.53 10.34
CA ARG A 24 1.43 -39.03 10.60
C ARG A 24 0.45 -38.70 9.47
N ARG A 25 0.47 -37.44 8.98
CA ARG A 25 -0.47 -36.99 7.93
C ARG A 25 -0.28 -37.76 6.62
N LEU A 26 0.98 -38.03 6.25
CA LEU A 26 1.35 -38.69 4.99
C LEU A 26 1.56 -40.20 5.14
N ARG A 27 1.53 -40.72 6.37
CA ARG A 27 1.80 -42.12 6.69
C ARG A 27 3.16 -42.59 6.16
N LEU A 28 4.18 -41.81 6.49
CA LEU A 28 5.59 -42.06 6.14
C LEU A 28 6.37 -42.55 7.34
N ALA A 29 7.41 -43.33 7.10
CA ALA A 29 8.40 -43.70 8.09
C ALA A 29 9.36 -42.52 8.37
N PRO A 30 9.96 -42.42 9.56
CA PRO A 30 10.83 -41.31 9.93
C PRO A 30 12.01 -41.07 8.99
N ASP A 31 12.61 -42.16 8.48
CA ASP A 31 13.72 -42.17 7.54
C ASP A 31 13.37 -41.63 6.14
N GLN A 32 12.10 -41.63 5.81
CA GLN A 32 11.59 -41.11 4.53
C GLN A 32 11.47 -39.56 4.49
N LEU A 33 11.63 -38.86 5.61
CA LEU A 33 11.59 -37.41 5.68
C LEU A 33 12.99 -36.84 5.88
N LEU A 34 13.62 -36.38 4.80
CA LEU A 34 14.97 -35.81 4.83
C LEU A 34 15.00 -34.38 5.31
N GLY A 35 13.95 -33.58 5.00
CA GLY A 35 13.89 -32.18 5.39
C GLY A 35 12.53 -31.54 5.27
N LEU A 36 12.36 -30.45 6.04
CA LEU A 36 11.19 -29.59 6.03
C LEU A 36 11.62 -28.15 5.74
N ARG A 37 11.04 -27.53 4.74
CA ARG A 37 11.21 -26.11 4.49
C ARG A 37 9.89 -25.37 4.74
N LEU A 38 9.90 -24.41 5.66
CA LEU A 38 8.75 -23.55 5.91
C LEU A 38 8.48 -22.65 4.70
N VAL A 39 7.28 -22.76 4.14
CA VAL A 39 6.80 -21.91 3.04
C VAL A 39 5.89 -20.82 3.55
N LYS A 40 4.96 -21.19 4.47
CA LYS A 40 4.01 -20.23 5.04
C LYS A 40 3.56 -20.69 6.44
N ARG A 41 3.48 -19.71 7.34
CA ARG A 41 2.88 -19.88 8.66
C ARG A 41 1.78 -18.84 8.86
N SER A 42 0.60 -19.29 9.29
CA SER A 42 -0.54 -18.43 9.62
C SER A 42 -1.19 -18.86 10.94
N VAL A 43 -2.10 -18.03 11.46
CA VAL A 43 -2.85 -18.29 12.68
C VAL A 43 -4.31 -18.55 12.31
N ASP A 44 -4.88 -19.65 12.77
CA ASP A 44 -6.32 -19.92 12.73
C ASP A 44 -6.93 -19.61 14.10
N ALA A 45 -7.52 -18.43 14.24
CA ALA A 45 -8.16 -17.94 15.46
C ALA A 45 -9.70 -17.82 15.31
N ARG A 46 -10.31 -18.55 14.39
CA ARG A 46 -11.77 -18.56 14.23
C ARG A 46 -12.50 -19.03 15.48
N LYS A 47 -11.82 -19.83 16.32
CA LYS A 47 -12.26 -20.23 17.65
C LYS A 47 -11.22 -19.78 18.65
N SER A 48 -11.53 -18.75 19.43
CA SER A 48 -10.60 -18.16 20.42
C SER A 48 -10.16 -19.15 21.51
N ALA A 49 -11.00 -20.17 21.82
CA ALA A 49 -10.67 -21.24 22.77
C ALA A 49 -9.73 -22.32 22.20
N ALA A 50 -9.46 -22.33 20.88
CA ALA A 50 -8.65 -23.36 20.23
C ALA A 50 -7.86 -22.77 19.05
N ILE A 51 -7.03 -21.77 19.33
CA ILE A 51 -6.16 -21.14 18.33
C ILE A 51 -5.07 -22.14 17.92
N THR A 52 -4.84 -22.25 16.61
CA THR A 52 -3.82 -23.12 16.04
C THR A 52 -2.91 -22.35 15.07
N LEU A 53 -1.67 -22.83 14.93
CA LEU A 53 -0.79 -22.41 13.85
C LEU A 53 -1.02 -23.33 12.65
N VAL A 54 -1.09 -22.73 11.47
CA VAL A 54 -1.33 -23.41 10.20
C VAL A 54 -0.09 -23.28 9.34
N TYR A 55 0.43 -24.40 8.89
CA TYR A 55 1.69 -24.50 8.15
C TYR A 55 1.47 -24.91 6.70
N SER A 56 2.24 -24.30 5.79
CA SER A 56 2.54 -24.83 4.47
C SER A 56 4.04 -25.12 4.41
N LEU A 57 4.38 -26.35 4.04
CA LEU A 57 5.74 -26.88 4.08
C LEU A 57 6.11 -27.48 2.73
N ASP A 58 7.33 -27.25 2.27
CA ASP A 58 7.94 -28.06 1.24
C ASP A 58 8.71 -29.19 1.90
N LEU A 59 8.45 -30.39 1.42
CA LEU A 59 8.96 -31.63 1.97
C LEU A 59 10.06 -32.19 1.05
N ASP A 60 11.21 -32.46 1.63
CA ASP A 60 12.27 -33.25 0.98
C ASP A 60 12.13 -34.68 1.46
N LEU A 61 11.79 -35.59 0.54
CA LEU A 61 11.46 -36.97 0.85
C LEU A 61 12.46 -37.93 0.19
N ASP A 62 12.91 -38.92 0.95
CA ASP A 62 13.68 -40.07 0.42
C ASP A 62 12.74 -41.08 -0.23
N LEU A 63 12.23 -40.73 -1.41
CA LEU A 63 11.32 -41.52 -2.21
C LEU A 63 11.79 -41.55 -3.66
N ASP A 64 11.83 -42.74 -4.26
CA ASP A 64 12.00 -42.83 -5.71
C ASP A 64 10.74 -42.30 -6.45
N ALA A 65 10.87 -42.03 -7.74
CA ALA A 65 9.78 -41.47 -8.55
C ALA A 65 8.49 -42.33 -8.52
N ARG A 66 8.60 -43.67 -8.36
CA ARG A 66 7.46 -44.54 -8.26
C ARG A 66 6.76 -44.45 -6.91
N ALA A 67 7.54 -44.32 -5.82
CA ALA A 67 7.02 -44.16 -4.48
C ALA A 67 6.35 -42.77 -4.33
N GLU A 68 6.95 -41.69 -4.88
CA GLU A 68 6.36 -40.34 -4.91
C GLU A 68 5.04 -40.36 -5.71
N ALA A 69 5.00 -40.97 -6.88
CA ALA A 69 3.77 -41.12 -7.67
C ALA A 69 2.67 -41.88 -6.93
N ARG A 70 3.03 -42.98 -6.21
CA ARG A 70 2.10 -43.74 -5.36
C ARG A 70 1.57 -42.87 -4.20
N LEU A 71 2.43 -42.06 -3.57
CA LEU A 71 2.04 -41.12 -2.51
C LEU A 71 1.02 -40.12 -3.04
N LEU A 72 1.32 -39.43 -4.14
CA LEU A 72 0.40 -38.49 -4.79
C LEU A 72 -0.91 -39.13 -5.20
N LYS A 73 -0.89 -40.36 -5.75
CA LYS A 73 -2.11 -41.12 -6.09
C LYS A 73 -2.94 -41.44 -4.85
N ARG A 74 -2.30 -41.82 -3.72
CA ARG A 74 -2.99 -42.07 -2.44
C ARG A 74 -3.75 -40.85 -1.93
N PHE A 75 -3.21 -39.65 -2.19
CA PHE A 75 -3.79 -38.37 -1.78
C PHE A 75 -4.39 -37.59 -2.97
N ALA A 76 -4.74 -38.22 -4.08
CA ALA A 76 -5.23 -37.54 -5.28
C ALA A 76 -6.49 -36.67 -5.07
N GLY A 77 -7.29 -36.94 -4.02
CA GLY A 77 -8.44 -36.12 -3.61
C GLY A 77 -8.10 -35.01 -2.57
N ASP A 78 -6.84 -34.91 -2.14
CA ASP A 78 -6.43 -33.94 -1.14
C ASP A 78 -5.79 -32.73 -1.81
N PRO A 79 -6.47 -31.55 -1.82
CA PRO A 79 -5.94 -30.35 -2.45
C PRO A 79 -4.70 -29.78 -1.73
N HIS A 80 -4.38 -30.29 -0.54
CA HIS A 80 -3.31 -29.80 0.32
C HIS A 80 -1.97 -30.50 0.12
N LEU A 81 -1.92 -31.59 -0.69
CA LEU A 81 -0.66 -32.25 -1.08
C LEU A 81 -0.49 -32.18 -2.60
N ARG A 82 0.55 -31.51 -3.05
CA ARG A 82 0.85 -31.32 -4.49
C ARG A 82 2.35 -31.16 -4.72
N PRO A 83 2.85 -31.28 -5.96
CA PRO A 83 4.18 -30.83 -6.31
C PRO A 83 4.39 -29.36 -5.94
N SER A 84 5.58 -29.04 -5.40
CA SER A 84 5.90 -27.65 -5.06
C SER A 84 5.94 -26.82 -6.34
N PRO A 85 5.16 -25.69 -6.43
CA PRO A 85 5.19 -24.86 -7.60
C PRO A 85 6.54 -24.11 -7.70
N ASP A 86 7.02 -23.94 -8.90
CA ASP A 86 8.11 -23.01 -9.15
C ASP A 86 7.61 -21.57 -9.01
N THR A 87 8.26 -20.82 -8.13
CA THR A 87 7.97 -19.41 -7.87
C THR A 87 9.16 -18.52 -8.25
N THR A 88 10.09 -19.03 -9.05
CA THR A 88 11.25 -18.27 -9.52
C THR A 88 10.83 -17.20 -10.52
N TYR A 89 11.25 -15.98 -10.28
CA TYR A 89 11.06 -14.89 -11.22
C TYR A 89 12.13 -14.93 -12.31
N HIS A 90 11.71 -14.84 -13.57
CA HIS A 90 12.61 -14.74 -14.72
C HIS A 90 12.38 -13.40 -15.43
N PRO A 91 13.43 -12.57 -15.61
CA PRO A 91 13.33 -11.32 -16.37
C PRO A 91 12.88 -11.57 -17.81
N VAL A 92 12.01 -10.70 -18.32
CA VAL A 92 11.50 -10.79 -19.71
C VAL A 92 12.57 -10.47 -20.76
N VAL A 93 13.61 -9.73 -20.37
CA VAL A 93 14.75 -9.34 -21.20
C VAL A 93 16.02 -9.53 -20.39
N SER A 94 17.09 -9.95 -21.04
CA SER A 94 18.44 -10.03 -20.48
C SER A 94 19.44 -9.36 -21.42
N GLY A 95 20.31 -8.50 -20.86
CA GLY A 95 21.39 -7.86 -21.58
C GLY A 95 21.16 -6.39 -21.95
N ALA A 96 22.19 -5.58 -21.73
CA ALA A 96 22.16 -4.14 -21.92
C ALA A 96 21.98 -3.75 -23.39
N ASN A 97 21.03 -2.86 -23.66
CA ASN A 97 20.99 -2.06 -24.89
C ASN A 97 21.79 -0.77 -24.67
N ALA A 98 23.12 -0.89 -24.75
CA ALA A 98 24.00 0.27 -24.76
C ALA A 98 23.71 1.15 -25.98
N GLY A 99 23.39 2.42 -25.76
CA GLY A 99 23.25 3.43 -26.82
C GLY A 99 21.86 4.06 -27.00
N LYS A 100 20.82 3.59 -26.29
CA LYS A 100 19.51 4.24 -26.24
C LYS A 100 19.42 5.19 -25.05
N LEU A 101 18.49 6.17 -25.12
CA LEU A 101 18.14 7.01 -23.98
C LEU A 101 17.72 6.11 -22.80
N ARG A 102 18.19 6.44 -21.62
CA ARG A 102 17.88 5.69 -20.40
C ARG A 102 16.42 5.91 -20.00
N PRO A 103 15.68 4.87 -19.56
CA PRO A 103 14.34 5.07 -19.04
C PRO A 103 14.37 5.90 -17.77
N VAL A 104 13.37 6.78 -17.62
CA VAL A 104 13.22 7.64 -16.45
C VAL A 104 12.05 7.15 -15.60
N VAL A 105 12.25 7.08 -14.29
CA VAL A 105 11.22 6.74 -13.32
C VAL A 105 10.99 7.93 -12.41
N VAL A 106 9.74 8.37 -12.25
CA VAL A 106 9.37 9.54 -11.44
C VAL A 106 8.66 9.07 -10.17
N GLY A 107 9.31 9.29 -9.03
CA GLY A 107 8.84 8.90 -7.69
C GLY A 107 9.58 7.69 -7.12
N ALA A 108 10.22 7.86 -5.94
CA ALA A 108 10.97 6.83 -5.22
C ALA A 108 10.13 6.08 -4.15
N GLY A 109 8.84 5.91 -4.41
CA GLY A 109 7.97 5.01 -3.64
C GLY A 109 8.17 3.53 -4.03
N PRO A 110 7.41 2.58 -3.43
CA PRO A 110 7.56 1.16 -3.72
C PRO A 110 7.45 0.83 -5.21
N CYS A 111 6.52 1.45 -5.93
CA CYS A 111 6.36 1.26 -7.37
C CYS A 111 7.61 1.68 -8.14
N GLY A 112 8.08 2.91 -7.92
CA GLY A 112 9.24 3.45 -8.64
C GLY A 112 10.53 2.71 -8.31
N TYR A 113 10.75 2.34 -7.06
CA TYR A 113 11.92 1.55 -6.68
C TYR A 113 11.95 0.18 -7.35
N PHE A 114 10.82 -0.52 -7.38
CA PHE A 114 10.77 -1.82 -8.05
C PHE A 114 10.83 -1.71 -9.56
N ALA A 115 10.26 -0.66 -10.15
CA ALA A 115 10.44 -0.38 -11.58
C ALA A 115 11.92 -0.11 -11.92
N ALA A 116 12.57 0.78 -11.18
CA ALA A 116 13.98 1.11 -11.40
C ALA A 116 14.92 -0.09 -11.14
N LEU A 117 14.67 -0.86 -10.06
CA LEU A 117 15.48 -2.04 -9.73
C LEU A 117 15.40 -3.10 -10.84
N LEU A 118 14.20 -3.40 -11.32
CA LEU A 118 14.02 -4.39 -12.38
C LEU A 118 14.62 -3.93 -13.70
N LEU A 119 14.46 -2.66 -14.08
CA LEU A 119 15.14 -2.09 -15.25
C LEU A 119 16.64 -2.19 -15.11
N ALA A 120 17.19 -1.88 -13.92
CA ALA A 120 18.62 -2.02 -13.66
C ALA A 120 19.10 -3.49 -13.73
N GLN A 121 18.35 -4.44 -13.18
CA GLN A 121 18.63 -5.87 -13.28
C GLN A 121 18.60 -6.39 -14.73
N MET A 122 17.76 -5.80 -15.58
CA MET A 122 17.71 -6.07 -17.03
C MET A 122 18.80 -5.30 -17.84
N GLY A 123 19.61 -4.44 -17.19
CA GLY A 123 20.75 -3.76 -17.80
C GLY A 123 20.44 -2.37 -18.41
N PHE A 124 19.29 -1.74 -18.12
CA PHE A 124 18.88 -0.47 -18.75
C PHE A 124 19.42 0.81 -18.10
N ARG A 125 20.05 0.78 -16.94
CA ARG A 125 20.64 1.94 -16.25
C ARG A 125 19.64 3.08 -16.04
N PRO A 126 18.48 2.85 -15.36
CA PRO A 126 17.42 3.85 -15.21
C PRO A 126 17.87 5.08 -14.43
N LEU A 127 17.20 6.23 -14.69
CA LEU A 127 17.27 7.41 -13.86
C LEU A 127 15.99 7.50 -13.02
N LEU A 128 16.11 7.43 -11.69
CA LEU A 128 15.02 7.61 -10.74
C LEU A 128 15.05 9.01 -10.16
N LEU A 129 13.96 9.76 -10.31
CA LEU A 129 13.78 11.11 -9.80
C LEU A 129 12.81 11.11 -8.62
N GLU A 130 13.20 11.71 -7.50
CA GLU A 130 12.36 11.89 -6.32
C GLU A 130 12.33 13.37 -5.93
N ARG A 131 11.10 13.90 -5.69
CA ARG A 131 10.92 15.30 -5.32
C ARG A 131 11.45 15.64 -3.93
N GLY A 132 11.32 14.70 -2.98
CA GLY A 132 11.76 14.90 -1.61
C GLY A 132 13.19 14.43 -1.36
N LYS A 133 13.57 14.48 -0.08
CA LYS A 133 14.93 14.16 0.36
C LYS A 133 15.17 12.66 0.52
N ALA A 134 16.43 12.28 0.62
CA ALA A 134 16.85 10.94 1.01
C ALA A 134 16.33 10.59 2.41
N VAL A 135 16.17 9.30 2.71
CA VAL A 135 15.41 8.82 3.88
C VAL A 135 15.91 9.34 5.22
N LYS A 136 17.21 9.63 5.36
CA LYS A 136 17.79 10.15 6.60
C LYS A 136 17.33 11.58 6.86
N GLU A 137 17.50 12.46 5.89
CA GLU A 137 17.13 13.88 5.92
C GLU A 137 15.60 14.02 5.98
N ARG A 138 14.88 13.25 5.16
CA ARG A 138 13.42 13.15 5.20
C ARG A 138 12.88 12.74 6.57
N SER A 139 13.55 11.78 7.23
CA SER A 139 13.15 11.36 8.58
C SER A 139 13.32 12.49 9.59
N ALA A 140 14.38 13.30 9.46
CA ALA A 140 14.59 14.47 10.32
C ALA A 140 13.47 15.50 10.11
N ASP A 141 13.11 15.82 8.86
CA ASP A 141 12.01 16.74 8.54
C ASP A 141 10.68 16.22 9.12
N THR A 142 10.35 14.95 8.89
CA THR A 142 9.07 14.36 9.29
C THR A 142 8.93 14.25 10.81
N PHE A 143 9.93 13.69 11.49
CA PHE A 143 9.89 13.57 12.96
C PHE A 143 10.05 14.92 13.65
N GLY A 144 10.81 15.86 13.08
CA GLY A 144 10.93 17.21 13.57
C GLY A 144 9.58 17.94 13.53
N PHE A 145 8.87 17.86 12.42
CA PHE A 145 7.52 18.39 12.29
C PHE A 145 6.54 17.77 13.30
N TRP A 146 6.51 16.45 13.43
CA TRP A 146 5.62 15.78 14.38
C TRP A 146 5.89 16.16 15.84
N LYS A 147 7.15 16.43 16.20
CA LYS A 147 7.54 16.84 17.55
C LYS A 147 7.41 18.35 17.78
N GLY A 148 7.03 19.11 16.76
CA GLY A 148 6.99 20.58 16.82
C GLY A 148 8.36 21.25 16.92
N SER A 149 9.44 20.56 16.54
CA SER A 149 10.82 21.08 16.53
C SER A 149 11.29 21.56 15.16
N ALA A 150 10.49 21.34 14.11
CA ALA A 150 10.72 21.84 12.76
C ALA A 150 9.38 22.19 12.10
N ASP A 151 9.42 23.14 11.18
CA ASP A 151 8.27 23.50 10.36
C ASP A 151 7.91 22.41 9.37
N PHE A 152 6.66 22.43 8.88
CA PHE A 152 6.20 21.54 7.82
C PHE A 152 6.95 21.81 6.50
N ASN A 153 7.56 20.76 5.93
CA ASN A 153 8.22 20.84 4.63
C ASN A 153 7.30 20.21 3.55
N PRO A 154 6.77 20.99 2.59
CA PRO A 154 5.87 20.50 1.56
C PRO A 154 6.54 19.54 0.56
N GLU A 155 7.86 19.59 0.38
CA GLU A 155 8.59 18.71 -0.55
C GLU A 155 9.19 17.47 0.15
N SER A 156 9.32 17.47 1.50
CA SER A 156 9.92 16.37 2.25
C SER A 156 9.15 16.11 3.54
N ASN A 157 8.29 15.10 3.54
CA ASN A 157 7.32 14.84 4.63
C ASN A 157 6.90 13.36 4.66
N ALA A 158 5.82 13.02 5.36
CA ALA A 158 5.31 11.65 5.44
C ALA A 158 4.86 11.06 4.09
N GLN A 159 4.60 11.88 3.06
CA GLN A 159 4.16 11.45 1.74
C GLN A 159 5.28 11.48 0.70
N PHE A 160 6.14 12.50 0.73
CA PHE A 160 7.19 12.76 -0.25
C PHE A 160 8.58 12.49 0.31
N GLY A 161 9.45 11.96 -0.55
CA GLY A 161 10.81 11.58 -0.26
C GLY A 161 11.06 10.08 -0.39
N GLU A 162 12.28 9.66 -0.19
CA GLU A 162 12.76 8.29 -0.37
C GLU A 162 11.89 7.24 0.33
N GLY A 163 11.39 6.27 -0.44
CA GLY A 163 10.51 5.21 0.00
C GLY A 163 9.00 5.55 -0.04
N GLY A 164 8.62 6.79 -0.41
CA GLY A 164 7.23 7.25 -0.52
C GLY A 164 6.47 7.15 0.81
N ALA A 165 5.14 7.21 0.76
CA ALA A 165 4.27 7.13 1.94
C ALA A 165 4.44 5.83 2.75
N GLY A 166 4.91 4.75 2.11
CA GLY A 166 5.16 3.47 2.75
C GLY A 166 6.17 3.50 3.88
N THR A 167 7.16 4.41 3.82
CA THR A 167 8.25 4.51 4.81
C THR A 167 7.73 4.82 6.23
N PHE A 168 6.68 5.63 6.35
CA PHE A 168 6.06 6.01 7.62
C PHE A 168 4.73 5.29 7.83
N SER A 169 4.72 3.96 7.67
CA SER A 169 3.57 3.09 7.86
C SER A 169 3.94 1.86 8.71
N ASP A 170 2.98 0.96 8.95
CA ASP A 170 3.25 -0.36 9.54
C ASP A 170 4.11 -1.26 8.62
N GLY A 171 4.20 -0.92 7.35
CA GLY A 171 5.00 -1.70 6.40
C GLY A 171 4.39 -3.05 6.05
N LYS A 172 3.07 -3.15 5.98
CA LYS A 172 2.36 -4.38 5.60
C LYS A 172 2.71 -4.82 4.20
N LEU A 173 3.04 -6.10 4.06
CA LEU A 173 3.45 -6.74 2.79
C LEU A 173 2.47 -7.83 2.35
N TYR A 174 1.18 -7.63 2.60
CA TYR A 174 0.15 -8.53 2.09
C TYR A 174 -0.88 -7.75 1.27
N SER A 175 -1.39 -8.42 0.23
CA SER A 175 -2.37 -7.88 -0.69
C SER A 175 -3.46 -8.93 -0.92
N GLN A 176 -4.64 -8.48 -1.35
CA GLN A 176 -5.71 -9.36 -1.83
C GLN A 176 -5.50 -9.77 -3.30
N VAL A 177 -4.46 -9.27 -3.94
CA VAL A 177 -4.13 -9.61 -5.33
C VAL A 177 -3.72 -11.06 -5.39
N SER A 178 -4.55 -11.89 -6.03
CA SER A 178 -4.23 -13.28 -6.35
C SER A 178 -3.39 -13.31 -7.62
N GLU A 179 -2.08 -13.27 -7.48
CA GLU A 179 -1.16 -13.36 -8.62
C GLU A 179 -0.73 -14.81 -8.83
N ALA A 180 -1.00 -15.33 -10.03
CA ALA A 180 -0.51 -16.65 -10.45
C ALA A 180 1.00 -16.65 -10.77
N LYS A 181 1.61 -15.45 -10.93
CA LYS A 181 3.00 -15.25 -11.28
C LYS A 181 3.90 -15.05 -10.05
N PRO A 182 5.22 -15.21 -10.16
CA PRO A 182 6.17 -15.16 -9.05
C PRO A 182 6.47 -13.74 -8.53
N TYR A 183 5.66 -12.73 -8.85
CA TYR A 183 5.91 -11.35 -8.48
C TYR A 183 5.96 -11.10 -6.97
N VAL A 184 5.00 -11.69 -6.21
CA VAL A 184 4.98 -11.55 -4.75
C VAL A 184 6.30 -12.06 -4.15
N ARG A 185 6.74 -13.24 -4.61
CA ARG A 185 7.98 -13.85 -4.13
C ARG A 185 9.19 -12.98 -4.48
N LYS A 186 9.25 -12.47 -5.71
CA LYS A 186 10.29 -11.55 -6.17
C LYS A 186 10.39 -10.30 -5.30
N VAL A 187 9.25 -9.64 -5.02
CA VAL A 187 9.24 -8.45 -4.16
C VAL A 187 9.78 -8.77 -2.77
N LEU A 188 9.32 -9.85 -2.14
CA LEU A 188 9.78 -10.21 -0.79
C LEU A 188 11.27 -10.56 -0.76
N GLU A 189 11.79 -11.26 -1.75
CA GLU A 189 13.21 -11.60 -1.88
C GLU A 189 14.10 -10.37 -2.06
N GLU A 190 13.66 -9.40 -2.88
CA GLU A 190 14.39 -8.14 -3.06
C GLU A 190 14.38 -7.28 -1.78
N LEU A 191 13.27 -7.27 -1.03
CA LEU A 191 13.22 -6.59 0.27
C LEU A 191 14.17 -7.24 1.29
N VAL A 192 14.24 -8.58 1.32
CA VAL A 192 15.22 -9.31 2.17
C VAL A 192 16.64 -8.98 1.75
N ALA A 193 16.93 -9.02 0.45
CA ALA A 193 18.26 -8.67 -0.08
C ALA A 193 18.63 -7.20 0.19
N ALA A 194 17.64 -6.32 0.40
CA ALA A 194 17.82 -4.93 0.81
C ALA A 194 17.87 -4.72 2.34
N GLY A 195 17.78 -5.79 3.14
CA GLY A 195 17.94 -5.76 4.60
C GLY A 195 16.67 -5.97 5.42
N ALA A 196 15.56 -6.40 4.81
CA ALA A 196 14.39 -6.83 5.58
C ALA A 196 14.63 -8.17 6.28
N ASN A 197 13.88 -8.42 7.36
CA ASN A 197 13.94 -9.72 8.06
C ASN A 197 13.47 -10.84 7.13
N PRO A 198 14.23 -11.96 6.98
CA PRO A 198 13.83 -13.13 6.18
C PRO A 198 12.47 -13.73 6.56
N ASP A 199 11.98 -13.52 7.76
CA ASP A 199 10.66 -14.00 8.21
C ASP A 199 9.51 -13.53 7.32
N ILE A 200 9.66 -12.40 6.63
CA ILE A 200 8.66 -11.90 5.69
C ILE A 200 8.37 -12.88 4.54
N LEU A 201 9.31 -13.78 4.25
CA LEU A 201 9.15 -14.80 3.21
C LEU A 201 8.20 -15.93 3.59
N THR A 202 7.91 -16.09 4.90
CA THR A 202 7.17 -17.23 5.44
C THR A 202 5.93 -16.85 6.26
N LEU A 203 5.83 -15.61 6.74
CA LEU A 203 4.66 -15.12 7.47
C LEU A 203 3.48 -14.88 6.53
N HIS A 204 2.26 -15.19 6.99
CA HIS A 204 1.04 -14.96 6.21
C HIS A 204 0.70 -13.47 6.07
N HIS A 205 0.89 -12.69 7.13
CA HIS A 205 0.72 -11.24 7.16
C HIS A 205 2.06 -10.58 7.53
N PRO A 206 3.04 -10.59 6.61
CA PRO A 206 4.34 -10.02 6.91
C PRO A 206 4.28 -8.50 6.97
N HIS A 207 5.11 -7.92 7.83
CA HIS A 207 5.32 -6.47 7.95
C HIS A 207 6.78 -6.15 8.27
N ILE A 208 7.21 -4.95 7.97
CA ILE A 208 8.60 -4.52 8.21
C ILE A 208 8.68 -3.56 9.40
N GLY A 209 7.74 -2.61 9.51
CA GLY A 209 7.74 -1.54 10.51
C GLY A 209 8.59 -0.34 10.10
N THR A 210 8.17 0.85 10.53
CA THR A 210 8.66 2.15 10.04
C THR A 210 10.17 2.31 10.05
N TYR A 211 10.85 2.05 11.17
CA TYR A 211 12.30 2.28 11.26
C TYR A 211 13.13 1.30 10.42
N LYS A 212 12.67 0.05 10.30
CA LYS A 212 13.33 -0.94 9.43
C LYS A 212 13.13 -0.63 7.95
N LEU A 213 11.98 -0.06 7.59
CA LEU A 213 11.72 0.40 6.23
C LEU A 213 12.75 1.42 5.74
N ALA A 214 13.17 2.35 6.59
CA ALA A 214 14.23 3.31 6.25
C ALA A 214 15.55 2.64 5.84
N THR A 215 15.90 1.52 6.48
CA THR A 215 17.08 0.73 6.12
C THR A 215 16.87 0.00 4.79
N VAL A 216 15.69 -0.60 4.60
CA VAL A 216 15.36 -1.37 3.39
C VAL A 216 15.32 -0.48 2.15
N VAL A 217 14.69 0.71 2.21
CA VAL A 217 14.64 1.62 1.05
C VAL A 217 16.02 2.10 0.65
N ARG A 218 16.91 2.41 1.62
CA ARG A 218 18.31 2.73 1.36
C ARG A 218 19.04 1.54 0.70
N GLY A 219 18.79 0.32 1.16
CA GLY A 219 19.33 -0.90 0.55
C GLY A 219 18.88 -1.09 -0.90
N LEU A 220 17.60 -0.82 -1.21
CA LEU A 220 17.09 -0.85 -2.59
C LEU A 220 17.80 0.19 -3.47
N ARG A 221 17.97 1.42 -3.00
CA ARG A 221 18.72 2.46 -3.71
C ARG A 221 20.14 2.01 -4.04
N GLN A 222 20.89 1.54 -3.04
CA GLN A 222 22.27 1.06 -3.22
C GLN A 222 22.35 -0.06 -4.26
N ARG A 223 21.36 -0.94 -4.32
CA ARG A 223 21.31 -2.02 -5.33
C ARG A 223 21.06 -1.48 -6.74
N ILE A 224 20.17 -0.48 -6.89
CA ILE A 224 19.94 0.21 -8.18
C ILE A 224 21.23 0.87 -8.66
N GLU A 225 21.91 1.62 -7.78
CA GLU A 225 23.15 2.33 -8.07
C GLU A 225 24.30 1.35 -8.43
N ALA A 226 24.43 0.24 -7.68
CA ALA A 226 25.42 -0.81 -7.96
C ALA A 226 25.22 -1.49 -9.33
N LEU A 227 23.99 -1.52 -9.84
CA LEU A 227 23.64 -2.02 -11.17
C LEU A 227 23.75 -0.96 -12.28
N GLY A 228 24.26 0.24 -11.96
CA GLY A 228 24.47 1.33 -12.91
C GLY A 228 23.27 2.23 -13.13
N GLY A 229 22.19 2.11 -12.33
CA GLY A 229 21.12 3.10 -12.24
C GLY A 229 21.59 4.34 -11.48
N GLU A 230 20.77 5.40 -11.52
CA GLU A 230 21.02 6.65 -10.80
C GLU A 230 19.76 7.07 -10.06
N VAL A 231 19.90 7.53 -8.82
CA VAL A 231 18.79 8.04 -8.00
C VAL A 231 19.10 9.48 -7.63
N ARG A 232 18.19 10.41 -8.00
CA ARG A 232 18.32 11.84 -7.71
C ARG A 232 17.17 12.28 -6.82
N PHE A 233 17.51 12.95 -5.73
CA PHE A 233 16.57 13.54 -4.78
C PHE A 233 16.44 15.04 -5.01
N GLU A 234 15.39 15.64 -4.42
CA GLU A 234 15.08 17.08 -4.56
C GLU A 234 14.96 17.48 -6.05
N CYS A 235 14.33 16.56 -6.82
CA CYS A 235 14.13 16.67 -8.26
C CYS A 235 12.65 16.51 -8.58
N ARG A 236 11.84 17.57 -8.38
CA ARG A 236 10.42 17.56 -8.74
C ARG A 236 10.27 17.74 -10.25
N VAL A 237 9.49 16.84 -10.87
CA VAL A 237 9.09 16.98 -12.26
C VAL A 237 7.91 17.93 -12.34
N ASP A 238 8.07 19.01 -13.10
CA ASP A 238 7.14 20.13 -13.21
C ASP A 238 6.52 20.26 -14.61
N GLY A 239 7.02 19.50 -15.59
CA GLY A 239 6.50 19.49 -16.95
C GLY A 239 6.88 18.26 -17.76
N LEU A 240 6.06 18.00 -18.79
CA LEU A 240 6.31 17.01 -19.82
C LEU A 240 6.62 17.70 -21.14
N GLU A 241 7.65 17.21 -21.84
CA GLU A 241 7.95 17.63 -23.21
C GLU A 241 7.38 16.59 -24.16
N LEU A 242 6.37 17.00 -24.91
CA LEU A 242 5.64 16.13 -25.83
C LEU A 242 5.92 16.52 -27.27
N ASN A 243 6.03 15.51 -28.14
CA ASN A 243 6.04 15.74 -29.57
C ASN A 243 4.69 16.36 -30.01
N PRO A 244 4.71 17.49 -30.74
CA PRO A 244 3.48 18.18 -31.12
C PRO A 244 2.61 17.43 -32.13
N VAL A 245 3.18 16.42 -32.82
CA VAL A 245 2.48 15.65 -33.86
C VAL A 245 1.77 14.43 -33.30
N ASP A 246 2.52 13.56 -32.57
CA ASP A 246 2.02 12.27 -32.07
C ASP A 246 1.90 12.21 -30.55
N ARG A 247 2.22 13.31 -29.86
CA ARG A 247 2.20 13.44 -28.39
C ARG A 247 3.12 12.46 -27.63
N SER A 248 4.07 11.81 -28.33
CA SER A 248 5.06 10.97 -27.67
C SER A 248 5.96 11.77 -26.73
N ILE A 249 6.39 11.14 -25.65
CA ILE A 249 7.35 11.75 -24.69
C ILE A 249 8.69 12.00 -25.38
N GLN A 250 9.20 13.22 -25.24
CA GLN A 250 10.55 13.64 -25.66
C GLN A 250 11.44 13.99 -24.47
N GLY A 251 10.85 14.34 -23.33
CA GLY A 251 11.59 14.71 -22.14
C GLY A 251 10.71 15.15 -20.99
N LEU A 252 11.39 15.53 -19.91
CA LEU A 252 10.82 16.08 -18.69
C LEU A 252 11.48 17.39 -18.34
N GLN A 253 10.73 18.28 -17.71
CA GLN A 253 11.24 19.51 -17.11
C GLN A 253 11.17 19.38 -15.59
N LEU A 254 12.27 19.71 -14.91
CA LEU A 254 12.32 19.81 -13.46
C LEU A 254 11.98 21.24 -13.00
N ASP A 255 11.57 21.39 -11.76
CA ASP A 255 11.31 22.69 -11.10
C ASP A 255 12.55 23.59 -11.06
N SER A 256 13.76 23.01 -11.10
CA SER A 256 15.02 23.73 -11.26
C SER A 256 15.22 24.36 -12.64
N GLY A 257 14.36 24.04 -13.62
CA GLY A 257 14.52 24.39 -15.04
C GLY A 257 15.39 23.40 -15.84
N GLU A 258 15.97 22.39 -15.22
CA GLU A 258 16.72 21.33 -15.92
C GLU A 258 15.78 20.53 -16.83
N ARG A 259 16.26 20.23 -18.04
CA ARG A 259 15.55 19.38 -19.01
C ARG A 259 16.23 18.02 -19.11
N ILE A 260 15.44 16.96 -19.03
CA ILE A 260 15.90 15.58 -19.10
C ILE A 260 15.27 14.93 -20.33
N ALA A 261 16.09 14.62 -21.32
CA ALA A 261 15.62 13.91 -22.51
C ALA A 261 15.23 12.47 -22.15
N ALA A 262 14.02 12.05 -22.51
CA ALA A 262 13.49 10.73 -22.24
C ALA A 262 12.42 10.35 -23.26
N THR A 263 12.41 9.07 -23.68
CA THR A 263 11.38 8.50 -24.55
C THR A 263 10.53 7.44 -23.85
N GLN A 264 10.93 7.06 -22.63
CA GLN A 264 10.23 6.09 -21.78
C GLN A 264 10.23 6.63 -20.34
N VAL A 265 9.05 6.96 -19.84
CA VAL A 265 8.85 7.57 -18.52
C VAL A 265 7.82 6.78 -17.73
N VAL A 266 8.23 6.24 -16.58
CA VAL A 266 7.33 5.60 -15.60
C VAL A 266 6.88 6.65 -14.60
N LEU A 267 5.56 6.89 -14.51
CA LEU A 267 4.97 7.80 -13.52
C LEU A 267 4.54 7.03 -12.26
N ALA A 268 5.38 7.01 -11.24
CA ALA A 268 5.12 6.37 -9.95
C ALA A 268 4.90 7.39 -8.82
N LEU A 269 4.09 8.41 -9.08
CA LEU A 269 3.94 9.64 -8.29
C LEU A 269 3.36 9.45 -6.88
N GLY A 270 2.65 8.34 -6.61
CA GLY A 270 1.82 8.19 -5.41
C GLY A 270 0.54 9.04 -5.47
N HIS A 271 -0.37 8.82 -4.51
CA HIS A 271 -1.71 9.45 -4.51
C HIS A 271 -1.73 10.91 -4.00
N SER A 272 -0.61 11.41 -3.46
CA SER A 272 -0.55 12.73 -2.81
C SER A 272 0.10 13.83 -3.66
N ALA A 273 0.64 13.50 -4.84
CA ALA A 273 1.28 14.44 -5.75
C ALA A 273 0.24 15.23 -6.59
N ARG A 274 -0.54 16.06 -5.91
CA ARG A 274 -1.71 16.75 -6.48
C ARG A 274 -1.32 17.81 -7.51
N ASP A 275 -0.22 18.53 -7.27
CA ASP A 275 0.40 19.44 -8.22
C ASP A 275 0.85 18.73 -9.51
N SER A 276 1.39 17.51 -9.39
CA SER A 276 1.72 16.70 -10.55
C SER A 276 0.47 16.25 -11.32
N PHE A 277 -0.66 15.96 -10.64
CA PHE A 277 -1.93 15.69 -11.33
C PHE A 277 -2.45 16.93 -12.08
N GLU A 278 -2.29 18.13 -11.51
CA GLU A 278 -2.63 19.38 -12.18
C GLU A 278 -1.74 19.63 -13.41
N MET A 279 -0.45 19.37 -13.29
CA MET A 279 0.49 19.42 -14.41
C MET A 279 0.12 18.45 -15.52
N LEU A 280 -0.22 17.19 -15.18
CA LEU A 280 -0.66 16.19 -16.15
C LEU A 280 -1.99 16.57 -16.85
N LYS A 281 -2.97 17.12 -16.09
CA LYS A 281 -4.22 17.66 -16.64
C LYS A 281 -3.93 18.78 -17.65
N THR A 282 -3.06 19.71 -17.30
CA THR A 282 -2.63 20.82 -18.17
C THR A 282 -1.91 20.34 -19.43
N ALA A 283 -1.08 19.30 -19.32
CA ALA A 283 -0.42 18.66 -20.45
C ALA A 283 -1.37 17.81 -21.31
N GLY A 284 -2.64 17.68 -20.92
CA GLY A 284 -3.66 16.92 -21.66
C GLY A 284 -3.45 15.40 -21.59
N VAL A 285 -2.78 14.89 -20.57
CA VAL A 285 -2.69 13.45 -20.29
C VAL A 285 -4.06 12.92 -19.91
N ALA A 286 -4.43 11.73 -20.41
CA ALA A 286 -5.73 11.11 -20.10
C ALA A 286 -5.86 10.84 -18.60
N MET A 287 -6.95 11.33 -18.02
CA MET A 287 -7.25 11.20 -16.60
C MET A 287 -8.74 10.98 -16.37
N GLN A 288 -9.09 10.28 -15.32
CA GLN A 288 -10.47 10.02 -14.91
C GLN A 288 -10.62 10.19 -13.38
N PRO A 289 -11.76 10.67 -12.89
CA PRO A 289 -12.06 10.63 -11.47
C PRO A 289 -12.23 9.16 -11.02
N LYS A 290 -11.87 8.87 -9.78
CA LYS A 290 -11.91 7.52 -9.23
C LYS A 290 -12.54 7.55 -7.83
N PRO A 291 -13.46 6.61 -7.51
CA PRO A 291 -13.95 6.43 -6.15
C PRO A 291 -12.82 6.12 -5.16
N PHE A 292 -12.98 6.62 -3.94
CA PHE A 292 -12.05 6.39 -2.82
C PHE A 292 -12.84 6.31 -1.52
N ALA A 293 -12.21 6.38 -0.36
CA ALA A 293 -12.90 6.42 0.92
C ALA A 293 -12.29 7.47 1.84
N VAL A 294 -13.11 8.03 2.73
CA VAL A 294 -12.67 8.98 3.74
C VAL A 294 -13.31 8.67 5.09
N GLY A 295 -12.69 9.12 6.17
CA GLY A 295 -13.24 8.90 7.50
C GLY A 295 -12.37 9.48 8.61
N LEU A 296 -12.41 8.79 9.73
CA LEU A 296 -11.73 9.15 10.97
C LEU A 296 -10.80 8.00 11.39
N ARG A 297 -9.74 8.33 12.12
CA ARG A 297 -8.88 7.29 12.71
C ARG A 297 -9.31 7.05 14.15
N ILE A 298 -9.55 5.78 14.49
CA ILE A 298 -9.94 5.36 15.85
C ILE A 298 -8.76 4.74 16.59
N GLU A 299 -8.63 5.04 17.89
CA GLU A 299 -7.65 4.46 18.79
C GLU A 299 -8.35 3.71 19.94
N HIS A 300 -7.83 2.51 20.24
CA HIS A 300 -8.20 1.69 21.39
C HIS A 300 -6.95 1.21 22.12
N PRO A 301 -7.00 0.86 23.42
CA PRO A 301 -5.92 0.10 24.04
C PRO A 301 -5.67 -1.20 23.27
N GLN A 302 -4.41 -1.49 22.89
CA GLN A 302 -4.08 -2.75 22.20
C GLN A 302 -4.52 -3.97 23.00
N SER A 303 -4.40 -3.93 24.32
CA SER A 303 -4.83 -5.02 25.21
C SER A 303 -6.33 -5.36 25.13
N LEU A 304 -7.18 -4.39 24.79
CA LEU A 304 -8.60 -4.63 24.54
C LEU A 304 -8.78 -5.48 23.27
N ILE A 305 -8.09 -5.08 22.20
CA ILE A 305 -8.14 -5.79 20.92
C ILE A 305 -7.56 -7.20 21.06
N ASP A 306 -6.43 -7.35 21.77
CA ASP A 306 -5.81 -8.65 22.02
C ASP A 306 -6.78 -9.60 22.75
N ARG A 307 -7.42 -9.13 23.83
CA ARG A 307 -8.40 -9.93 24.56
C ARG A 307 -9.61 -10.31 23.70
N ALA A 308 -10.12 -9.38 22.93
CA ALA A 308 -11.27 -9.62 22.05
C ALA A 308 -10.97 -10.65 20.95
N ARG A 309 -9.73 -10.69 20.46
CA ARG A 309 -9.30 -11.55 19.35
C ARG A 309 -8.69 -12.88 19.81
N TRP A 310 -7.82 -12.82 20.80
CA TRP A 310 -7.04 -13.96 21.27
C TRP A 310 -7.64 -14.64 22.51
N GLY A 311 -8.60 -14.00 23.21
CA GLY A 311 -9.20 -14.54 24.43
C GLY A 311 -8.13 -14.81 25.51
N GLN A 312 -8.09 -16.02 26.03
CA GLN A 312 -7.10 -16.44 27.06
C GLN A 312 -5.66 -16.55 26.51
N ALA A 313 -5.50 -16.67 25.18
CA ALA A 313 -4.18 -16.72 24.55
C ALA A 313 -3.58 -15.32 24.29
N ALA A 314 -4.25 -14.25 24.72
CA ALA A 314 -3.71 -12.90 24.62
C ALA A 314 -2.36 -12.80 25.35
N GLY A 315 -1.35 -12.24 24.67
CA GLY A 315 0.03 -12.19 25.18
C GLY A 315 0.88 -13.42 24.86
N HIS A 316 0.34 -14.43 24.18
CA HIS A 316 1.13 -15.59 23.79
C HIS A 316 2.24 -15.19 22.78
N PRO A 317 3.53 -15.59 22.99
CA PRO A 317 4.67 -15.10 22.19
C PRO A 317 4.56 -15.37 20.68
N ARG A 318 3.83 -16.42 20.28
CA ARG A 318 3.67 -16.80 18.86
C ARG A 318 2.53 -16.08 18.15
N LEU A 319 1.69 -15.30 18.85
CA LEU A 319 0.55 -14.61 18.27
C LEU A 319 0.86 -13.16 17.91
N GLY A 320 1.60 -12.46 18.78
CA GLY A 320 1.81 -11.02 18.64
C GLY A 320 0.54 -10.19 18.88
N PRO A 321 0.62 -8.86 18.71
CA PRO A 321 -0.53 -7.97 18.83
C PRO A 321 -1.60 -8.28 17.78
N ALA A 322 -2.86 -8.29 18.23
CA ALA A 322 -3.98 -8.67 17.38
C ALA A 322 -4.33 -7.61 16.36
N GLU A 323 -4.65 -8.06 15.15
CA GLU A 323 -5.20 -7.26 14.06
C GLU A 323 -6.69 -7.50 13.90
N TYR A 324 -7.38 -6.55 13.26
CA TYR A 324 -8.77 -6.73 12.84
C TYR A 324 -9.01 -6.17 11.43
N LYS A 325 -10.00 -6.75 10.78
CA LYS A 325 -10.61 -6.24 9.54
C LYS A 325 -12.12 -6.26 9.72
N LEU A 326 -12.72 -5.08 9.62
CA LEU A 326 -14.15 -4.86 9.84
C LEU A 326 -14.77 -4.26 8.59
N VAL A 327 -16.00 -4.64 8.33
CA VAL A 327 -16.84 -4.07 7.27
C VAL A 327 -18.29 -4.08 7.73
N HIS A 328 -18.99 -2.98 7.45
CA HIS A 328 -20.43 -2.81 7.61
C HIS A 328 -21.01 -2.20 6.34
N HIS A 329 -22.15 -2.71 5.90
CA HIS A 329 -22.93 -2.10 4.83
C HIS A 329 -24.12 -1.40 5.47
N CYS A 330 -24.21 -0.10 5.27
CA CYS A 330 -25.24 0.74 5.83
C CYS A 330 -26.63 0.32 5.35
N ARG A 331 -27.60 0.35 6.25
CA ARG A 331 -29.00 -0.05 6.02
C ARG A 331 -29.99 1.10 6.18
N GLU A 332 -29.56 2.19 6.79
CA GLU A 332 -30.37 3.39 6.94
C GLU A 332 -30.54 4.11 5.60
N THR A 333 -31.72 4.68 5.37
CA THR A 333 -32.13 5.24 4.06
C THR A 333 -31.15 6.25 3.50
N ALA A 334 -30.57 7.13 4.35
CA ALA A 334 -29.64 8.16 3.93
C ALA A 334 -28.30 7.61 3.38
N ASN A 335 -27.91 6.40 3.80
CA ASN A 335 -26.63 5.77 3.46
C ASN A 335 -26.79 4.36 2.91
N LEU A 336 -27.98 3.99 2.46
CA LEU A 336 -28.29 2.63 2.02
C LEU A 336 -27.28 2.11 0.99
N GLY A 337 -26.64 0.98 1.32
CA GLY A 337 -25.65 0.32 0.48
C GLY A 337 -24.23 0.85 0.61
N ARG A 338 -23.97 2.00 1.26
CA ARG A 338 -22.60 2.47 1.50
C ARG A 338 -21.84 1.52 2.41
N SER A 339 -20.57 1.32 2.09
CA SER A 339 -19.69 0.48 2.90
C SER A 339 -18.88 1.34 3.86
N VAL A 340 -18.87 0.94 5.13
CA VAL A 340 -17.94 1.44 6.15
C VAL A 340 -16.99 0.33 6.52
N TYR A 341 -15.68 0.60 6.52
CA TYR A 341 -14.70 -0.45 6.81
C TYR A 341 -13.47 0.07 7.55
N SER A 342 -12.80 -0.86 8.25
CA SER A 342 -11.51 -0.59 8.86
C SER A 342 -10.42 -0.53 7.78
N PHE A 343 -9.65 0.55 7.78
CA PHE A 343 -8.57 0.80 6.83
C PHE A 343 -7.23 0.91 7.54
N CYS A 344 -6.22 0.26 6.99
CA CYS A 344 -4.84 0.33 7.47
C CYS A 344 -4.72 0.24 9.01
N MET A 345 -5.35 -0.81 9.60
CA MET A 345 -5.25 -1.07 11.04
C MET A 345 -3.79 -1.30 11.45
N CYS A 346 -3.31 -0.57 12.44
CA CYS A 346 -1.94 -0.60 12.96
C CYS A 346 -1.96 -1.11 14.41
N PRO A 347 -1.60 -2.39 14.64
CA PRO A 347 -1.51 -2.93 15.99
C PRO A 347 -0.33 -2.31 16.73
N GLY A 348 -0.50 -2.03 18.03
CA GLY A 348 0.54 -1.43 18.86
C GLY A 348 1.27 -0.31 18.13
N GLY A 349 0.51 0.67 17.62
CA GLY A 349 1.00 1.71 16.74
C GLY A 349 0.59 3.11 17.17
N LEU A 350 0.93 4.08 16.34
CA LEU A 350 0.69 5.51 16.55
C LEU A 350 -0.16 6.07 15.42
N VAL A 351 -1.00 7.03 15.74
CA VAL A 351 -1.60 7.94 14.74
C VAL A 351 -0.60 9.04 14.45
N VAL A 352 -0.43 9.37 13.17
CA VAL A 352 0.57 10.35 12.71
C VAL A 352 0.00 11.33 11.71
N GLY A 353 0.62 12.51 11.61
CA GLY A 353 0.30 13.50 10.60
C GLY A 353 0.85 13.09 9.23
N ALA A 354 -0.04 13.00 8.24
CA ALA A 354 0.29 12.58 6.88
C ALA A 354 -0.01 13.65 5.81
N THR A 355 -0.06 14.93 6.22
CA THR A 355 -0.27 16.03 5.29
C THR A 355 0.88 16.15 4.28
N SER A 356 0.57 16.64 3.09
CA SER A 356 1.55 16.96 2.05
C SER A 356 1.39 18.39 1.51
N GLU A 357 0.41 19.13 2.03
CA GLU A 357 0.15 20.51 1.62
C GLU A 357 -0.01 21.42 2.87
N PRO A 358 0.48 22.67 2.83
CA PRO A 358 0.30 23.61 3.93
C PRO A 358 -1.17 23.87 4.27
N GLY A 359 -1.49 24.10 5.55
CA GLY A 359 -2.82 24.43 6.01
C GLY A 359 -3.84 23.27 5.87
N ARG A 360 -3.36 22.03 5.93
CA ARG A 360 -4.16 20.79 5.85
C ARG A 360 -3.82 19.88 7.02
N VAL A 361 -4.80 19.11 7.49
CA VAL A 361 -4.59 18.03 8.46
C VAL A 361 -5.07 16.72 7.87
N VAL A 362 -4.20 15.73 7.87
CA VAL A 362 -4.46 14.36 7.44
C VAL A 362 -3.87 13.42 8.46
N THR A 363 -4.66 12.44 8.90
CA THR A 363 -4.20 11.37 9.79
C THR A 363 -3.85 10.11 9.01
N ASN A 364 -2.88 9.37 9.50
CA ASN A 364 -2.56 8.01 9.09
C ASN A 364 -2.06 7.23 10.30
N GLY A 365 -1.80 5.94 10.15
CA GLY A 365 -1.22 5.10 11.18
C GLY A 365 0.13 4.54 10.80
N MET A 366 0.99 4.37 11.79
CA MET A 366 2.23 3.64 11.65
C MET A 366 2.46 2.72 12.83
N SER A 367 3.28 1.68 12.65
CA SER A 367 3.77 0.84 13.74
C SER A 367 5.25 0.56 13.58
N GLN A 368 5.92 0.37 14.70
CA GLN A 368 7.26 -0.21 14.72
C GLN A 368 7.19 -1.72 14.40
N HIS A 369 8.34 -2.32 14.12
CA HIS A 369 8.39 -3.77 13.89
C HIS A 369 7.86 -4.60 15.08
N THR A 370 8.14 -4.15 16.30
CA THR A 370 7.70 -4.81 17.53
C THR A 370 6.22 -4.63 17.84
N ARG A 371 5.56 -3.61 17.27
CA ARG A 371 4.14 -3.30 17.49
C ARG A 371 3.77 -3.24 18.97
N ASN A 372 4.61 -2.58 19.79
CA ASN A 372 4.51 -2.56 21.24
C ASN A 372 4.07 -1.21 21.84
N GLU A 373 3.51 -0.33 21.00
CA GLU A 373 2.87 0.88 21.46
C GLU A 373 1.55 0.57 22.18
N ARG A 374 1.10 1.51 23.01
CA ARG A 374 -0.08 1.37 23.87
C ARG A 374 -1.36 1.06 23.13
N ASN A 375 -1.56 1.72 21.98
CA ASN A 375 -2.81 1.74 21.27
C ASN A 375 -2.76 0.90 19.99
N ALA A 376 -3.87 0.24 19.69
CA ALA A 376 -4.25 -0.16 18.34
C ALA A 376 -4.93 1.01 17.65
N ASN A 377 -4.66 1.27 16.39
CA ASN A 377 -5.40 2.29 15.65
C ASN A 377 -5.79 1.83 14.25
N SER A 378 -6.85 2.40 13.69
CA SER A 378 -7.35 2.11 12.35
C SER A 378 -8.14 3.28 11.77
N GLY A 379 -8.05 3.54 10.49
CA GLY A 379 -9.06 4.33 9.79
C GLY A 379 -10.41 3.61 9.83
N ILE A 380 -11.48 4.36 10.10
CA ILE A 380 -12.87 3.94 9.90
C ILE A 380 -13.39 4.81 8.78
N VAL A 381 -13.51 4.23 7.60
CA VAL A 381 -13.69 4.99 6.37
C VAL A 381 -14.93 4.56 5.61
N VAL A 382 -15.53 5.51 4.91
CA VAL A 382 -16.78 5.39 4.15
C VAL A 382 -16.48 5.61 2.67
N GLY A 383 -17.05 4.77 1.82
CA GLY A 383 -16.92 4.91 0.37
C GLY A 383 -17.49 6.22 -0.16
N ILE A 384 -16.73 6.89 -1.02
CA ILE A 384 -17.09 8.10 -1.76
C ILE A 384 -17.28 7.71 -3.21
N GLU A 385 -18.48 7.94 -3.73
CA GLU A 385 -18.84 7.67 -5.10
C GLU A 385 -18.62 8.91 -5.98
N LEU A 386 -18.57 8.74 -7.30
CA LEU A 386 -18.36 9.86 -8.22
C LEU A 386 -19.42 10.95 -8.09
N ALA A 387 -20.67 10.58 -7.82
CA ALA A 387 -21.77 11.53 -7.59
C ALA A 387 -21.53 12.45 -6.39
N ASP A 388 -20.82 11.98 -5.35
CA ASP A 388 -20.49 12.81 -4.18
C ASP A 388 -19.45 13.91 -4.52
N LEU A 389 -18.76 13.77 -5.64
CA LEU A 389 -17.69 14.69 -6.07
C LEU A 389 -18.21 15.84 -6.92
N THR A 390 -19.44 15.75 -7.46
CA THR A 390 -20.04 16.79 -8.32
C THR A 390 -19.92 18.21 -7.77
N PRO A 391 -20.13 18.48 -6.45
CA PRO A 391 -20.00 19.84 -5.90
C PRO A 391 -18.57 20.40 -5.87
N TYR A 392 -17.55 19.56 -6.13
CA TYR A 392 -16.15 19.92 -6.01
C TYR A 392 -15.42 19.99 -7.37
N GLY A 393 -16.05 19.55 -8.45
CA GLY A 393 -15.50 19.60 -9.81
C GLY A 393 -15.97 20.84 -10.56
N GLU A 394 -15.21 21.23 -11.59
CA GLU A 394 -15.61 22.25 -12.58
C GLU A 394 -16.70 21.74 -13.52
N ARG A 395 -16.82 20.43 -13.65
CA ARG A 395 -17.81 19.69 -14.44
C ARG A 395 -17.96 18.27 -13.88
N ASP A 396 -19.01 17.56 -14.27
CA ASP A 396 -19.35 16.23 -13.73
C ASP A 396 -18.25 15.16 -13.91
N ASP A 397 -17.43 15.29 -14.94
CA ASP A 397 -16.33 14.37 -15.26
C ASP A 397 -14.93 14.92 -14.91
N ASP A 398 -14.85 15.97 -14.09
CA ASP A 398 -13.57 16.56 -13.70
C ASP A 398 -12.68 15.53 -12.98
N PRO A 399 -11.53 15.14 -13.57
CA PRO A 399 -10.67 14.14 -12.97
C PRO A 399 -10.07 14.57 -11.63
N LEU A 400 -10.06 15.87 -11.32
CA LEU A 400 -9.51 16.43 -10.08
C LEU A 400 -10.58 16.76 -9.02
N ALA A 401 -11.85 16.51 -9.27
CA ALA A 401 -12.93 16.74 -8.30
C ALA A 401 -12.67 16.03 -6.96
N GLY A 402 -12.13 14.80 -6.99
CA GLY A 402 -11.74 14.08 -5.78
C GLY A 402 -10.56 14.72 -5.04
N VAL A 403 -9.62 15.34 -5.74
CA VAL A 403 -8.53 16.13 -5.13
C VAL A 403 -9.10 17.37 -4.43
N ALA A 404 -10.01 18.09 -5.09
CA ALA A 404 -10.67 19.27 -4.53
C ALA A 404 -11.50 18.91 -3.28
N PHE A 405 -12.25 17.78 -3.33
CA PHE A 405 -12.96 17.23 -2.17
C PHE A 405 -12.01 16.99 -0.99
N GLN A 406 -10.90 16.28 -1.21
CA GLN A 406 -9.93 16.00 -0.15
C GLN A 406 -9.35 17.30 0.43
N ARG A 407 -8.92 18.24 -0.42
CA ARG A 407 -8.38 19.55 0.00
C ARG A 407 -9.36 20.35 0.85
N TYR A 408 -10.65 20.33 0.49
CA TYR A 408 -11.68 21.03 1.25
C TYR A 408 -11.79 20.48 2.67
N TRP A 409 -11.94 19.17 2.83
CA TRP A 409 -12.15 18.55 4.14
C TRP A 409 -10.87 18.52 5.00
N GLU A 410 -9.70 18.36 4.40
CA GLU A 410 -8.41 18.48 5.08
C GLU A 410 -8.18 19.91 5.60
N GLY A 411 -8.60 20.94 4.85
CA GLY A 411 -8.59 22.33 5.29
C GLY A 411 -9.59 22.61 6.42
N ARG A 412 -10.79 22.04 6.35
CA ARG A 412 -11.78 22.11 7.43
C ARG A 412 -11.23 21.48 8.72
N ALA A 413 -10.58 20.31 8.61
CA ALA A 413 -9.94 19.66 9.74
C ALA A 413 -8.81 20.50 10.35
N PHE A 414 -7.99 21.16 9.52
CA PHE A 414 -6.93 22.07 9.97
C PHE A 414 -7.50 23.23 10.80
N VAL A 415 -8.56 23.88 10.32
CA VAL A 415 -9.21 25.00 11.05
C VAL A 415 -9.82 24.48 12.36
N THR A 416 -10.54 23.36 12.33
CA THR A 416 -11.17 22.76 13.53
C THR A 416 -10.12 22.31 14.55
N GLY A 417 -8.92 21.87 14.10
CA GLY A 417 -7.80 21.51 14.96
C GLY A 417 -7.02 22.71 15.53
N GLY A 418 -7.45 23.96 15.27
CA GLY A 418 -6.84 25.17 15.83
C GLY A 418 -5.79 25.84 14.91
N SER A 419 -5.73 25.47 13.63
CA SER A 419 -4.85 26.05 12.59
C SER A 419 -3.35 25.94 12.91
N ASN A 420 -2.95 24.91 13.62
CA ASN A 420 -1.58 24.66 14.08
C ASN A 420 -1.11 23.21 13.88
N TYR A 421 -1.76 22.46 12.96
CA TYR A 421 -1.54 21.04 12.67
C TYR A 421 -1.93 20.06 13.78
N GLN A 422 -2.50 20.53 14.89
CA GLN A 422 -3.21 19.61 15.79
C GLN A 422 -4.40 19.01 15.07
N ALA A 423 -4.66 17.73 15.31
CA ALA A 423 -5.81 17.07 14.71
C ALA A 423 -7.07 17.25 15.56
N PRO A 424 -8.23 17.56 14.97
CA PRO A 424 -9.48 17.55 15.72
C PRO A 424 -9.79 16.14 16.23
N ALA A 425 -10.22 16.01 17.49
CA ALA A 425 -10.45 14.74 18.14
C ALA A 425 -11.73 14.76 19.01
N GLN A 426 -12.36 13.57 19.08
CA GLN A 426 -13.60 13.38 19.84
C GLN A 426 -13.65 11.97 20.40
N ARG A 427 -14.08 11.79 21.64
CA ARG A 427 -14.32 10.45 22.20
C ARG A 427 -15.52 9.80 21.52
N VAL A 428 -15.47 8.48 21.36
CA VAL A 428 -16.55 7.71 20.71
C VAL A 428 -17.89 7.92 21.40
N GLY A 429 -17.94 7.92 22.74
CA GLY A 429 -19.18 8.17 23.48
C GLY A 429 -19.79 9.55 23.19
N ASP A 430 -18.97 10.60 23.09
CA ASP A 430 -19.41 11.95 22.77
C ASP A 430 -19.80 12.08 21.29
N PHE A 431 -19.08 11.41 20.39
CA PHE A 431 -19.39 11.36 18.96
C PHE A 431 -20.78 10.74 18.70
N LEU A 432 -21.08 9.63 19.38
CA LEU A 432 -22.39 8.98 19.29
C LEU A 432 -23.52 9.85 19.88
N ALA A 433 -23.22 10.58 20.96
CA ALA A 433 -24.15 11.52 21.60
C ALA A 433 -24.20 12.89 20.89
N ASN A 434 -23.46 13.08 19.81
CA ASN A 434 -23.35 14.35 19.04
C ASN A 434 -23.02 15.56 19.92
N ARG A 435 -22.09 15.42 20.87
CA ARG A 435 -21.63 16.49 21.75
C ARG A 435 -20.10 16.61 21.72
N SER A 436 -19.58 17.81 21.97
CA SER A 436 -18.14 18.05 22.04
C SER A 436 -17.48 17.27 23.16
N SER A 437 -16.23 16.82 22.94
CA SER A 437 -15.35 16.33 23.97
C SER A 437 -14.51 17.46 24.56
N GLU A 438 -14.34 17.48 25.89
CA GLU A 438 -13.57 18.51 26.59
C GLU A 438 -12.14 18.08 26.92
N GLY A 439 -11.81 16.77 26.73
CA GLY A 439 -10.50 16.22 27.02
C GLY A 439 -10.40 14.71 26.79
N SER A 440 -9.24 14.14 27.09
CA SER A 440 -9.00 12.71 27.03
C SER A 440 -9.82 11.96 28.07
N GLY A 441 -10.24 10.75 27.71
CA GLY A 441 -10.70 9.74 28.66
C GLY A 441 -9.56 8.78 29.03
N GLY A 442 -9.87 7.48 29.15
CA GLY A 442 -8.90 6.42 29.42
C GLY A 442 -7.95 6.13 28.24
N VAL A 443 -8.26 6.58 27.02
CA VAL A 443 -7.39 6.45 25.86
C VAL A 443 -6.64 7.75 25.63
N ILE A 444 -5.32 7.73 25.85
CA ILE A 444 -4.45 8.87 25.59
C ILE A 444 -4.10 8.89 24.10
N PRO A 445 -4.32 10.01 23.39
CA PRO A 445 -4.00 10.14 21.97
C PRO A 445 -2.53 9.88 21.67
N SER A 446 -2.27 9.25 20.54
CA SER A 446 -0.90 9.04 20.07
C SER A 446 -0.48 10.03 18.97
N TYR A 447 -1.41 10.78 18.40
CA TYR A 447 -1.15 11.73 17.33
C TYR A 447 -0.21 12.85 17.78
N GLN A 448 0.85 13.05 17.02
CA GLN A 448 1.75 14.19 17.13
C GLN A 448 1.63 15.01 15.83
N PRO A 449 1.48 16.30 15.90
CA PRO A 449 1.74 17.36 16.94
C PRO A 449 0.73 17.50 18.08
N GLY A 450 -0.21 16.60 18.28
CA GLY A 450 -1.21 16.68 19.34
C GLY A 450 -2.63 16.84 18.81
N VAL A 451 -3.62 16.81 19.69
CA VAL A 451 -5.03 16.88 19.33
C VAL A 451 -5.73 18.08 19.95
N CYS A 452 -6.73 18.60 19.23
CA CYS A 452 -7.69 19.59 19.71
C CYS A 452 -9.03 18.88 19.95
N TYR A 453 -9.46 18.82 21.21
CA TYR A 453 -10.74 18.18 21.55
C TYR A 453 -11.91 19.07 21.16
N GLY A 454 -12.96 18.46 20.63
CA GLY A 454 -14.14 19.17 20.18
C GLY A 454 -15.19 18.25 19.58
N ASN A 455 -15.96 18.78 18.65
CA ASN A 455 -16.92 18.04 17.84
C ASN A 455 -16.39 17.88 16.42
N LEU A 456 -16.35 16.65 15.92
CA LEU A 456 -15.93 16.33 14.55
C LEU A 456 -16.99 16.67 13.49
N ALA A 457 -18.17 17.17 13.88
CA ALA A 457 -19.13 17.72 12.94
C ALA A 457 -18.47 18.85 12.13
N GLY A 458 -18.63 18.84 10.81
CA GLY A 458 -18.00 19.82 9.93
C GLY A 458 -16.55 19.53 9.53
N CYS A 459 -15.93 18.45 10.00
CA CYS A 459 -14.64 17.97 9.51
C CYS A 459 -14.75 17.02 8.30
N LEU A 460 -15.95 16.44 8.11
CA LEU A 460 -16.30 15.52 7.01
C LEU A 460 -17.76 15.76 6.61
N PRO A 461 -18.18 15.30 5.42
CA PRO A 461 -19.60 15.33 5.03
C PRO A 461 -20.47 14.63 6.08
N GLU A 462 -21.67 15.15 6.34
CA GLU A 462 -22.58 14.60 7.36
C GLU A 462 -22.95 13.14 7.06
N PHE A 463 -23.11 12.78 5.79
CA PHE A 463 -23.40 11.38 5.43
C PHE A 463 -22.26 10.42 5.82
N VAL A 464 -21.01 10.88 5.79
CA VAL A 464 -19.85 10.09 6.25
C VAL A 464 -19.91 9.89 7.76
N LEU A 465 -20.17 10.95 8.52
CA LEU A 465 -20.25 10.88 9.98
C LEU A 465 -21.42 9.99 10.43
N THR A 466 -22.56 10.10 9.77
CA THR A 466 -23.75 9.27 10.04
C THR A 466 -23.50 7.80 9.72
N ALA A 467 -22.84 7.51 8.60
CA ALA A 467 -22.44 6.13 8.26
C ALA A 467 -21.48 5.53 9.31
N ILE A 468 -20.54 6.31 9.82
CA ILE A 468 -19.63 5.86 10.89
C ILE A 468 -20.42 5.59 12.18
N ARG A 469 -21.36 6.47 12.57
CA ARG A 469 -22.23 6.26 13.75
C ARG A 469 -23.03 4.96 13.64
N GLU A 470 -23.55 4.63 12.45
CA GLU A 470 -24.26 3.37 12.20
C GLU A 470 -23.33 2.14 12.29
N ALA A 471 -22.09 2.27 11.81
CA ALA A 471 -21.15 1.16 11.73
C ALA A 471 -20.53 0.76 13.09
N LEU A 472 -20.28 1.74 13.97
CA LEU A 472 -19.57 1.50 15.25
C LEU A 472 -20.24 0.44 16.12
N PRO A 473 -21.60 0.42 16.34
CA PRO A 473 -22.27 -0.65 17.07
C PRO A 473 -22.17 -2.02 16.36
N ALA A 474 -22.10 -2.03 15.01
CA ALA A 474 -21.92 -3.27 14.26
C ALA A 474 -20.50 -3.84 14.45
N PHE A 475 -19.52 -2.97 14.61
CA PHE A 475 -18.14 -3.37 14.89
C PHE A 475 -17.96 -3.89 16.31
N ASP A 476 -18.65 -3.32 17.29
CA ASP A 476 -18.64 -3.79 18.67
C ASP A 476 -19.16 -5.23 18.82
N ARG A 477 -20.19 -5.59 18.04
CA ARG A 477 -20.68 -6.99 18.00
C ARG A 477 -19.63 -7.99 17.50
N ARG A 478 -18.64 -7.55 16.74
CA ARG A 478 -17.54 -8.40 16.22
C ARG A 478 -16.30 -8.35 17.10
N ILE A 479 -16.06 -7.22 17.74
CA ILE A 479 -14.93 -6.99 18.65
C ILE A 479 -15.51 -6.38 19.93
N PRO A 480 -15.84 -7.20 20.92
CA PRO A 480 -16.43 -6.71 22.18
C PRO A 480 -15.55 -5.63 22.84
N GLY A 481 -16.17 -4.50 23.12
CA GLY A 481 -15.50 -3.32 23.67
C GLY A 481 -15.02 -2.31 22.62
N PHE A 482 -15.26 -2.55 21.32
CA PHE A 482 -14.92 -1.59 20.27
C PHE A 482 -15.66 -0.25 20.45
N LEU A 483 -16.85 -0.29 21.03
CA LEU A 483 -17.69 0.88 21.30
C LEU A 483 -17.40 1.52 22.67
N MET A 484 -16.23 1.26 23.29
CA MET A 484 -15.90 1.91 24.55
C MET A 484 -15.98 3.43 24.42
N GLY A 485 -16.64 4.10 25.38
CA GLY A 485 -16.91 5.54 25.29
C GLY A 485 -15.68 6.41 25.21
N ASP A 486 -14.55 5.94 25.81
CA ASP A 486 -13.27 6.64 25.85
C ASP A 486 -12.36 6.34 24.64
N ALA A 487 -12.73 5.42 23.74
CA ALA A 487 -12.00 5.28 22.46
C ALA A 487 -11.99 6.63 21.74
N LEU A 488 -10.88 6.93 21.07
CA LEU A 488 -10.65 8.26 20.51
C LEU A 488 -10.75 8.24 18.99
N LEU A 489 -11.58 9.12 18.44
CA LEU A 489 -11.65 9.43 17.01
C LEU A 489 -10.80 10.67 16.73
N THR A 490 -9.97 10.60 15.68
CA THR A 490 -9.10 11.70 15.24
C THR A 490 -9.33 11.96 13.75
N GLY A 491 -9.50 13.21 13.36
CA GLY A 491 -9.80 13.58 11.98
C GLY A 491 -8.64 14.27 11.26
N VAL A 492 -8.51 14.10 9.95
CA VAL A 492 -9.34 13.28 9.05
C VAL A 492 -8.48 12.27 8.28
N GLU A 493 -9.01 11.11 8.01
CA GLU A 493 -8.39 10.09 7.14
C GLU A 493 -8.98 10.23 5.74
N THR A 494 -8.28 10.90 4.83
CA THR A 494 -8.77 11.22 3.48
C THR A 494 -8.00 10.53 2.36
N ARG A 495 -6.87 9.89 2.68
CA ARG A 495 -5.93 9.38 1.68
C ARG A 495 -5.84 7.86 1.70
N THR A 496 -6.98 7.20 1.55
CA THR A 496 -7.06 5.73 1.49
C THR A 496 -6.62 5.15 0.15
N SER A 497 -6.83 5.89 -0.93
CA SER A 497 -6.38 5.57 -2.29
C SER A 497 -6.37 6.83 -3.16
N SER A 498 -5.79 6.73 -4.37
CA SER A 498 -5.82 7.85 -5.32
C SER A 498 -7.26 8.20 -5.70
N PRO A 499 -7.63 9.49 -5.69
CA PRO A 499 -8.90 9.96 -6.22
C PRO A 499 -8.92 10.09 -7.75
N VAL A 500 -7.79 9.80 -8.39
CA VAL A 500 -7.55 9.92 -9.84
C VAL A 500 -7.13 8.57 -10.39
N ARG A 501 -7.55 8.28 -11.62
CA ARG A 501 -7.04 7.21 -12.45
C ARG A 501 -6.40 7.78 -13.71
N LEU A 502 -5.21 7.30 -14.03
CA LEU A 502 -4.50 7.56 -15.29
C LEU A 502 -4.70 6.32 -16.18
N PRO A 503 -5.62 6.34 -17.16
CA PRO A 503 -5.89 5.18 -18.02
C PRO A 503 -4.64 4.76 -18.79
N ARG A 504 -4.44 3.45 -18.89
CA ARG A 504 -3.34 2.83 -19.64
C ARG A 504 -3.84 1.59 -20.36
N ASP A 505 -3.18 1.21 -21.42
CA ASP A 505 -3.43 -0.04 -22.12
C ASP A 505 -3.19 -1.25 -21.21
N GLU A 506 -4.02 -2.27 -21.29
CA GLU A 506 -3.95 -3.43 -20.39
C GLU A 506 -2.76 -4.36 -20.67
N ILE A 507 -2.21 -4.32 -21.87
CA ILE A 507 -1.11 -5.19 -22.31
C ILE A 507 0.21 -4.45 -22.22
N THR A 508 0.30 -3.29 -22.87
CA THR A 508 1.53 -2.50 -22.94
C THR A 508 1.77 -1.64 -21.70
N LEU A 509 0.73 -1.39 -20.91
CA LEU A 509 0.71 -0.51 -19.74
C LEU A 509 1.09 0.94 -20.07
N GLU A 510 1.09 1.32 -21.34
CA GLU A 510 1.39 2.66 -21.83
C GLU A 510 0.14 3.54 -21.78
N CYS A 511 0.29 4.84 -21.55
CA CYS A 511 -0.81 5.79 -21.57
C CYS A 511 -1.37 5.92 -22.99
N GLY A 512 -2.68 5.73 -23.16
CA GLY A 512 -3.29 5.63 -24.49
C GLY A 512 -3.17 6.88 -25.36
N ASN A 513 -3.02 8.08 -24.77
CA ASN A 513 -2.90 9.33 -25.52
C ASN A 513 -1.52 10.02 -25.37
N THR A 514 -0.56 9.36 -24.76
CA THR A 514 0.80 9.90 -24.54
C THR A 514 1.80 8.76 -24.65
N PRO A 515 2.22 8.38 -25.87
CA PRO A 515 3.17 7.30 -26.09
C PRO A 515 4.50 7.53 -25.38
N GLY A 516 5.07 6.48 -24.79
CA GLY A 516 6.28 6.54 -23.96
C GLY A 516 6.02 6.88 -22.49
N LEU A 517 4.78 7.19 -22.11
CA LEU A 517 4.38 7.45 -20.74
C LEU A 517 3.71 6.21 -20.12
N TYR A 518 4.18 5.76 -18.95
CA TYR A 518 3.70 4.56 -18.25
C TYR A 518 3.17 4.92 -16.87
N PRO A 519 1.87 5.19 -16.74
CA PRO A 519 1.26 5.43 -15.43
C PRO A 519 1.33 4.17 -14.55
N ALA A 520 1.85 4.29 -13.33
CA ALA A 520 2.12 3.16 -12.47
C ALA A 520 1.76 3.40 -11.00
N GLY A 521 1.47 2.32 -10.30
CA GLY A 521 1.29 2.29 -8.87
C GLY A 521 0.01 2.94 -8.37
N GLU A 522 0.06 3.40 -7.12
CA GLU A 522 -1.11 3.91 -6.41
C GLU A 522 -1.58 5.25 -6.96
N GLY A 523 -0.67 6.16 -7.33
CA GLY A 523 -1.02 7.45 -7.91
C GLY A 523 -1.79 7.34 -9.21
N ALA A 524 -1.45 6.37 -10.05
CA ALA A 524 -2.16 6.07 -11.28
C ALA A 524 -3.47 5.27 -11.08
N GLY A 525 -3.79 4.86 -9.83
CA GLY A 525 -5.03 4.18 -9.47
C GLY A 525 -5.01 2.65 -9.67
N TYR A 526 -3.83 2.02 -9.80
CA TYR A 526 -3.68 0.57 -10.07
C TYR A 526 -3.19 -0.26 -8.88
N ALA A 527 -2.81 0.38 -7.79
CA ALA A 527 -2.34 -0.29 -6.59
C ALA A 527 -2.91 0.36 -5.32
N GLY A 528 -2.80 -0.35 -4.20
CA GLY A 528 -3.17 0.14 -2.88
C GLY A 528 -2.29 -0.54 -1.83
N GLY A 529 -1.15 0.08 -1.49
CA GLY A 529 -0.17 -0.40 -0.51
C GLY A 529 1.13 -0.90 -1.13
N ILE A 530 2.13 -1.17 -0.27
CA ILE A 530 3.53 -1.42 -0.63
C ILE A 530 3.68 -2.58 -1.63
N LEU A 531 3.11 -3.74 -1.31
CA LEU A 531 3.29 -4.95 -2.13
C LEU A 531 2.67 -4.81 -3.52
N SER A 532 1.43 -4.34 -3.61
CA SER A 532 0.76 -4.17 -4.90
C SER A 532 1.40 -3.09 -5.77
N ALA A 533 1.89 -1.99 -5.15
CA ALA A 533 2.63 -0.95 -5.85
C ALA A 533 3.97 -1.47 -6.38
N ALA A 534 4.70 -2.26 -5.61
CA ALA A 534 5.94 -2.91 -6.03
C ALA A 534 5.72 -3.88 -7.20
N ILE A 535 4.66 -4.71 -7.13
CA ILE A 535 4.30 -5.62 -8.22
C ILE A 535 3.94 -4.86 -9.50
N ASP A 536 3.19 -3.77 -9.38
CA ASP A 536 2.84 -2.95 -10.55
C ASP A 536 4.09 -2.31 -11.16
N GLY A 537 5.04 -1.85 -10.32
CA GLY A 537 6.35 -1.38 -10.77
C GLY A 537 7.15 -2.43 -11.57
N ILE A 538 7.14 -3.70 -11.12
CA ILE A 538 7.77 -4.81 -11.86
C ILE A 538 7.11 -4.98 -13.23
N LYS A 539 5.77 -5.06 -13.28
CA LYS A 539 5.01 -5.24 -14.52
C LYS A 539 5.28 -4.11 -15.53
N VAL A 540 5.30 -2.87 -15.04
CA VAL A 540 5.59 -1.71 -15.90
C VAL A 540 7.04 -1.74 -16.39
N ALA A 541 8.01 -2.11 -15.54
CA ALA A 541 9.39 -2.27 -15.96
C ALA A 541 9.56 -3.32 -17.07
N GLU A 542 8.82 -4.43 -17.00
CA GLU A 542 8.80 -5.46 -18.05
C GLU A 542 8.32 -4.86 -19.38
N GLN A 543 7.24 -4.09 -19.38
CA GLN A 543 6.70 -3.48 -20.60
C GLN A 543 7.62 -2.40 -21.17
N VAL A 544 8.21 -1.57 -20.32
CA VAL A 544 9.24 -0.59 -20.73
C VAL A 544 10.44 -1.31 -21.35
N ALA A 545 10.93 -2.39 -20.75
CA ALA A 545 12.04 -3.17 -21.29
C ALA A 545 11.71 -3.78 -22.65
N LEU A 546 10.52 -4.35 -22.81
CA LEU A 546 10.04 -4.91 -24.07
C LEU A 546 9.90 -3.81 -25.16
N SER A 547 9.35 -2.64 -24.81
CA SER A 547 9.18 -1.53 -25.76
C SER A 547 10.51 -0.95 -26.28
N ILE A 548 11.59 -1.05 -25.46
CA ILE A 548 12.94 -0.63 -25.86
C ILE A 548 13.61 -1.67 -26.76
N THR A 549 13.37 -2.96 -26.51
CA THR A 549 14.11 -4.06 -27.15
C THR A 549 13.44 -4.59 -28.40
N LEU A 550 12.10 -4.57 -28.44
CA LEU A 550 11.35 -5.05 -29.59
C LEU A 550 11.00 -3.89 -30.55
N PRO A 551 11.03 -4.10 -31.87
CA PRO A 551 10.53 -3.11 -32.80
C PRO A 551 9.03 -2.84 -32.48
N ARG A 552 8.64 -1.57 -32.36
CA ARG A 552 7.22 -1.22 -32.24
C ARG A 552 6.47 -1.74 -33.45
N PRO A 553 5.34 -2.47 -33.30
CA PRO A 553 4.45 -2.72 -34.41
C PRO A 553 4.05 -1.36 -34.99
N GLN A 554 4.29 -1.17 -36.29
CA GLN A 554 3.80 0.03 -36.97
C GLN A 554 2.27 -0.05 -36.91
N HIS A 555 1.65 0.82 -36.11
CA HIS A 555 0.20 1.01 -36.19
C HIS A 555 -0.11 1.43 -37.62
N PRO A 556 -1.03 0.75 -38.31
CA PRO A 556 -1.48 1.22 -39.63
C PRO A 556 -2.02 2.64 -39.41
N VAL A 557 -1.45 3.59 -40.14
CA VAL A 557 -2.00 4.94 -40.28
C VAL A 557 -3.41 4.75 -40.87
N VAL A 558 -4.46 4.93 -40.06
CA VAL A 558 -5.81 5.01 -40.57
C VAL A 558 -5.85 6.26 -41.43
N PRO A 559 -6.07 6.16 -42.75
CA PRO A 559 -6.17 7.34 -43.58
C PRO A 559 -7.36 8.17 -43.07
N SER A 560 -7.14 9.46 -42.83
CA SER A 560 -8.24 10.39 -42.60
C SER A 560 -9.24 10.27 -43.76
N GLU A 561 -10.46 9.82 -43.45
CA GLU A 561 -11.57 9.87 -44.40
C GLU A 561 -11.69 11.31 -44.89
N SER A 562 -11.46 11.52 -46.19
CA SER A 562 -11.69 12.76 -46.86
C SER A 562 -13.20 13.06 -46.74
N VAL A 563 -13.53 14.14 -46.07
CA VAL A 563 -14.87 14.72 -46.07
C VAL A 563 -15.21 15.03 -47.55
N CYS A 564 -16.06 14.23 -48.13
CA CYS A 564 -16.72 14.58 -49.41
C CYS A 564 -17.69 15.73 -49.14
N ASP A 565 -17.39 16.88 -49.68
CA ASP A 565 -18.30 18.02 -49.81
C ASP A 565 -19.52 17.61 -50.64
N PRO A 566 -20.75 17.80 -50.20
CA PRO A 566 -21.93 17.63 -51.06
C PRO A 566 -22.18 18.94 -51.81
N THR A 567 -21.92 18.93 -53.11
CA THR A 567 -22.53 19.89 -54.07
C THR A 567 -24.01 19.61 -54.29
#